data_5931de0957704e8c982cd1683310b7ea
#
_entry.id   5931de0957704e8c982cd1683310b7ea
#
_cell.length_a   1.000
_cell.length_b   1.000
_cell.length_c   1.000
_cell.angle_alpha   90.00
_cell.angle_beta   90.00
_cell.angle_gamma   90.00
#
_symmetry.space_group_name_H-M   'P 1'
#
loop_
_entity.id
_entity.type
_entity.pdbx_description
1 polymer ?
#
loop_
_entity_poly.entity_id
_entity_poly.type
_entity_poly.pdbx_seq_one_letter_code
_entity_poly.pdbx_strand_id
1 'polypeptide(L)'
;KYITDECGNHDSYSHCLKFISPDELLLTKPECQLLLIDEAAGIPASTLSELLKHYSRIVFSSTIHGYEGNGQGFAIRFKKQLDLLTPKWKSIHLSQPVRWAENDPLENWMSRLLFLSLNDDSFSQKRSVKNKHTEMNVLWPSQQQLASEPKLLEQVISLLVNAHYQTSPDDIRLILDHPGVLLACGFKDHIESEQQGELISAMLIIREGGILESTLQQEILAGKRRLRGHLVPQTLATLSGDIKNLEQHSLRIMRIAVRAEYENQGLGSQLIEEALQVAKTKHLDCLTTAFGLTTELLSFWSKNQFSLLKLGLQRDNASGCYAAIMQRPISLSAQENLALLESIYARNLLSGISRQYQHHTSDTLYDALTEAKIPAVELRLDSRQLAQLQRFASHKLAIEECMSELISLTLSCFKQKNKKSSIKRPLQVLIRRVLQARSISDCVEEFNFSGKKDLDKHLREAVQVLLEQLSSPKIL
;
A
#
# COMPACT_ATOMS: atom_id res chain seq x y z
N LYS A 1 25.54 4.85 14.96
CA LYS A 1 26.23 5.31 16.19
C LYS A 1 27.61 4.75 16.13
N TYR A 2 28.61 5.62 16.08
CA TYR A 2 30.01 5.22 16.22
C TYR A 2 30.20 4.73 17.66
N ILE A 3 30.74 3.55 17.83
CA ILE A 3 31.39 3.19 19.09
C ILE A 3 32.74 3.88 19.02
N THR A 4 32.83 5.13 19.43
CA THR A 4 34.09 5.76 19.76
C THR A 4 34.43 5.28 21.15
N ASP A 5 35.50 4.52 21.28
CA ASP A 5 36.13 4.24 22.55
C ASP A 5 36.52 5.57 23.22
N GLU A 6 35.88 5.93 24.32
CA GLU A 6 36.37 6.95 25.24
C GLU A 6 37.57 6.43 26.11
N CYS A 7 37.97 5.20 25.86
CA CYS A 7 39.21 4.67 26.46
C CYS A 7 40.35 4.84 25.46
N GLY A 8 41.17 5.86 25.70
CA GLY A 8 42.33 6.23 24.90
C GLY A 8 43.49 5.24 24.91
N ASN A 9 43.24 4.02 24.56
CA ASN A 9 44.21 3.01 24.16
C ASN A 9 43.46 1.83 23.58
N HIS A 10 43.71 1.63 22.40
CA HIS A 10 44.19 1.11 21.43
C HIS A 10 43.76 0.13 20.43
N ASP A 11 43.93 0.24 19.34
CA ASP A 11 44.46 -0.36 18.11
C ASP A 11 44.13 -1.83 17.74
N SER A 12 43.62 -2.72 18.61
CA SER A 12 43.41 -4.12 18.23
C SER A 12 42.01 -4.51 17.80
N TYR A 13 40.98 -3.71 18.09
CA TYR A 13 39.60 -4.01 17.73
C TYR A 13 39.02 -3.14 16.62
N SER A 14 39.63 -2.00 16.29
CA SER A 14 39.17 -1.11 15.23
C SER A 14 39.18 -1.71 13.83
N HIS A 15 39.99 -2.77 13.64
CA HIS A 15 40.01 -3.53 12.37
C HIS A 15 38.96 -4.62 12.26
N CYS A 16 38.28 -4.98 13.35
CA CYS A 16 37.35 -6.09 13.39
C CYS A 16 35.88 -5.66 13.25
N LEU A 17 35.51 -4.42 13.61
CA LEU A 17 34.17 -3.93 13.56
C LEU A 17 34.10 -2.61 12.76
N LYS A 18 33.29 -2.61 11.68
CA LYS A 18 33.04 -1.42 10.86
C LYS A 18 31.57 -1.10 10.85
N PHE A 19 31.20 0.16 11.17
CA PHE A 19 29.86 0.66 10.98
C PHE A 19 29.66 1.14 9.54
N ILE A 20 28.55 0.73 8.92
CA ILE A 20 28.18 1.12 7.54
C ILE A 20 26.68 1.42 7.55
N SER A 21 26.26 2.47 6.85
CA SER A 21 24.83 2.77 6.67
C SER A 21 24.16 1.71 5.77
N PRO A 22 22.85 1.43 5.91
CA PRO A 22 22.14 0.46 5.07
C PRO A 22 22.26 0.76 3.57
N ASP A 23 22.22 2.04 3.17
CA ASP A 23 22.31 2.48 1.80
C ASP A 23 23.73 2.24 1.23
N GLU A 24 24.77 2.60 1.99
CA GLU A 24 26.15 2.35 1.62
C GLU A 24 26.44 0.84 1.54
N LEU A 25 25.88 0.06 2.47
CA LEU A 25 26.02 -1.39 2.50
C LEU A 25 25.46 -2.06 1.23
N LEU A 26 24.31 -1.59 0.74
CA LEU A 26 23.71 -2.09 -0.51
C LEU A 26 24.53 -1.71 -1.75
N LEU A 27 25.14 -0.53 -1.74
CA LEU A 27 25.92 -0.03 -2.87
C LEU A 27 27.30 -0.69 -2.95
N THR A 28 28.02 -0.78 -1.83
CA THR A 28 29.42 -1.22 -1.79
C THR A 28 29.57 -2.71 -1.59
N LYS A 29 28.61 -3.36 -0.94
CA LYS A 29 28.57 -4.80 -0.65
C LYS A 29 29.93 -5.36 -0.17
N PRO A 30 30.56 -4.75 0.86
CA PRO A 30 31.86 -5.19 1.33
C PRO A 30 31.81 -6.62 1.87
N GLU A 31 32.89 -7.37 1.68
CA GLU A 31 33.02 -8.70 2.28
C GLU A 31 33.09 -8.61 3.80
N CYS A 32 32.30 -9.41 4.50
CA CYS A 32 32.35 -9.56 5.94
C CYS A 32 32.05 -11.00 6.38
N GLN A 33 32.60 -11.38 7.52
CA GLN A 33 32.37 -12.71 8.11
C GLN A 33 31.01 -12.81 8.81
N LEU A 34 30.53 -11.69 9.37
CA LEU A 34 29.27 -11.56 10.07
C LEU A 34 28.71 -10.15 9.88
N LEU A 35 27.45 -10.06 9.49
CA LEU A 35 26.72 -8.80 9.42
C LEU A 35 25.78 -8.70 10.63
N LEU A 36 25.92 -7.62 11.40
CA LEU A 36 25.04 -7.29 12.52
C LEU A 36 24.14 -6.13 12.09
N ILE A 37 22.82 -6.35 12.16
CA ILE A 37 21.81 -5.33 11.81
C ILE A 37 21.03 -5.00 13.07
N ASP A 38 21.29 -3.83 13.63
CA ASP A 38 20.60 -3.33 14.79
C ASP A 38 19.37 -2.52 14.39
N GLU A 39 18.33 -2.52 15.22
CA GLU A 39 17.00 -1.91 14.96
C GLU A 39 16.45 -2.29 13.58
N ALA A 40 16.50 -3.58 13.25
CA ALA A 40 16.13 -4.10 11.94
C ALA A 40 14.69 -3.76 11.52
N ALA A 41 13.77 -3.56 12.47
CA ALA A 41 12.40 -3.12 12.21
C ALA A 41 12.32 -1.71 11.61
N GLY A 42 13.32 -0.87 11.82
CA GLY A 42 13.43 0.46 11.20
C GLY A 42 13.95 0.45 9.77
N ILE A 43 14.42 -0.71 9.26
CA ILE A 43 14.96 -0.84 7.90
C ILE A 43 13.91 -1.46 6.98
N PRO A 44 13.73 -0.95 5.75
CA PRO A 44 12.77 -1.50 4.80
C PRO A 44 12.98 -3.00 4.56
N ALA A 45 11.89 -3.77 4.56
CA ALA A 45 11.96 -5.24 4.36
C ALA A 45 12.58 -5.63 3.01
N SER A 46 12.45 -4.80 1.98
CA SER A 46 13.13 -4.98 0.69
C SER A 46 14.64 -4.92 0.83
N THR A 47 15.16 -3.95 1.57
CA THR A 47 16.59 -3.81 1.87
C THR A 47 17.12 -5.02 2.63
N LEU A 48 16.41 -5.45 3.67
CA LEU A 48 16.80 -6.64 4.46
C LEU A 48 16.77 -7.92 3.61
N SER A 49 15.82 -8.03 2.69
CA SER A 49 15.75 -9.18 1.77
C SER A 49 16.89 -9.20 0.77
N GLU A 50 17.33 -8.05 0.31
CA GLU A 50 18.54 -7.91 -0.55
C GLU A 50 19.79 -8.33 0.21
N LEU A 51 19.95 -7.90 1.47
CA LEU A 51 21.06 -8.28 2.33
C LEU A 51 21.08 -9.79 2.60
N LEU A 52 19.92 -10.42 2.82
CA LEU A 52 19.80 -11.88 2.97
C LEU A 52 20.27 -12.67 1.76
N LYS A 53 20.09 -12.13 0.55
CA LYS A 53 20.57 -12.78 -0.68
C LYS A 53 22.09 -12.70 -0.83
N HIS A 54 22.71 -11.68 -0.23
CA HIS A 54 24.14 -11.38 -0.45
C HIS A 54 25.04 -11.91 0.66
N TYR A 55 24.61 -11.81 1.94
CA TYR A 55 25.41 -12.20 3.09
C TYR A 55 24.94 -13.53 3.68
N SER A 56 25.90 -14.43 3.94
CA SER A 56 25.60 -15.78 4.44
C SER A 56 25.41 -15.89 5.95
N ARG A 57 25.89 -14.90 6.73
CA ARG A 57 25.78 -14.86 8.19
C ARG A 57 25.32 -13.52 8.64
N ILE A 58 24.07 -13.44 9.09
CA ILE A 58 23.43 -12.19 9.53
C ILE A 58 22.77 -12.41 10.89
N VAL A 59 22.90 -11.42 11.75
CA VAL A 59 22.12 -11.30 12.99
C VAL A 59 21.28 -10.03 12.88
N PHE A 60 19.96 -10.19 13.04
CA PHE A 60 19.03 -9.06 13.15
C PHE A 60 18.67 -8.89 14.62
N SER A 61 18.87 -7.69 15.15
CA SER A 61 18.30 -7.32 16.45
C SER A 61 17.17 -6.32 16.25
N SER A 62 16.10 -6.46 17.01
CA SER A 62 14.95 -5.55 16.95
C SER A 62 14.12 -5.66 18.22
N THR A 63 13.50 -4.56 18.62
CA THR A 63 12.48 -4.57 19.65
C THR A 63 11.14 -4.99 19.05
N ILE A 64 10.45 -5.94 19.72
CA ILE A 64 9.11 -6.39 19.31
C ILE A 64 8.06 -5.45 19.90
N HIS A 65 8.29 -4.98 21.13
CA HIS A 65 7.40 -4.13 21.89
C HIS A 65 8.03 -2.73 22.03
N GLY A 66 7.95 -1.91 20.98
CA GLY A 66 8.48 -0.55 21.00
C GLY A 66 7.45 0.45 20.46
N TYR A 67 7.52 1.69 20.95
CA TYR A 67 6.68 2.80 20.48
C TYR A 67 6.98 3.23 19.03
N GLU A 68 8.01 2.69 18.42
CA GLU A 68 8.35 2.92 17.01
C GLU A 68 7.38 2.27 16.03
N GLY A 69 6.40 1.49 16.54
CA GLY A 69 5.26 0.96 15.76
C GLY A 69 5.61 -0.10 14.71
N ASN A 70 6.89 -0.32 14.44
CA ASN A 70 7.35 -1.16 13.34
C ASN A 70 7.64 -2.62 13.77
N GLY A 71 7.82 -2.88 15.08
CA GLY A 71 8.38 -4.13 15.57
C GLY A 71 7.51 -5.36 15.31
N GLN A 72 6.21 -5.32 15.59
CA GLN A 72 5.32 -6.47 15.41
C GLN A 72 5.04 -6.76 13.94
N GLY A 73 4.69 -5.74 13.15
CA GLY A 73 4.46 -5.88 11.71
C GLY A 73 5.71 -6.31 10.96
N PHE A 74 6.89 -5.89 11.41
CA PHE A 74 8.18 -6.35 10.93
C PHE A 74 8.38 -7.83 11.25
N ALA A 75 8.26 -8.23 12.52
CA ALA A 75 8.48 -9.59 12.96
C ALA A 75 7.62 -10.60 12.18
N ILE A 76 6.33 -10.32 11.99
CA ILE A 76 5.39 -11.22 11.30
C ILE A 76 5.76 -11.36 9.81
N ARG A 77 6.06 -10.26 9.12
CA ARG A 77 6.31 -10.28 7.67
C ARG A 77 7.71 -10.71 7.31
N PHE A 78 8.69 -10.21 8.04
CA PHE A 78 10.08 -10.58 7.81
C PHE A 78 10.33 -12.04 8.17
N LYS A 79 9.63 -12.58 9.18
CA LYS A 79 9.62 -14.01 9.51
C LYS A 79 9.19 -14.88 8.31
N LYS A 80 8.13 -14.48 7.58
CA LYS A 80 7.72 -15.18 6.35
C LYS A 80 8.82 -15.18 5.28
N GLN A 81 9.56 -14.09 5.17
CA GLN A 81 10.70 -14.00 4.24
C GLN A 81 11.89 -14.85 4.70
N LEU A 82 12.19 -14.86 6.00
CA LEU A 82 13.19 -15.74 6.58
C LEU A 82 12.84 -17.21 6.36
N ASP A 83 11.59 -17.61 6.58
CA ASP A 83 11.10 -18.96 6.34
C ASP A 83 11.30 -19.40 4.88
N LEU A 84 11.12 -18.46 3.94
CA LEU A 84 11.27 -18.71 2.50
C LEU A 84 12.74 -18.75 2.05
N LEU A 85 13.55 -17.77 2.48
CA LEU A 85 14.92 -17.57 1.97
C LEU A 85 15.96 -18.31 2.80
N THR A 86 15.72 -18.45 4.12
CA THR A 86 16.67 -19.03 5.09
C THR A 86 15.97 -19.96 6.09
N PRO A 87 15.40 -21.09 5.67
CA PRO A 87 14.50 -21.91 6.49
C PRO A 87 15.16 -22.48 7.77
N LYS A 88 16.47 -22.36 7.93
CA LYS A 88 17.21 -22.78 9.14
C LYS A 88 17.49 -21.63 10.13
N TRP A 89 16.89 -20.46 9.94
CA TRP A 89 17.06 -19.33 10.85
C TRP A 89 16.58 -19.67 12.27
N LYS A 90 17.09 -18.97 13.26
CA LYS A 90 16.71 -19.13 14.67
C LYS A 90 16.32 -17.79 15.26
N SER A 91 15.26 -17.78 16.06
CA SER A 91 14.88 -16.64 16.88
C SER A 91 15.35 -16.84 18.31
N ILE A 92 15.92 -15.78 18.89
CA ILE A 92 16.31 -15.71 20.30
C ILE A 92 15.57 -14.54 20.91
N HIS A 93 14.90 -14.75 22.03
CA HIS A 93 14.23 -13.70 22.78
C HIS A 93 15.04 -13.38 24.03
N LEU A 94 15.41 -12.10 24.19
CA LEU A 94 16.06 -11.60 25.40
C LEU A 94 14.99 -11.03 26.32
N SER A 95 14.67 -11.76 27.40
CA SER A 95 13.57 -11.41 28.32
C SER A 95 14.03 -10.57 29.52
N GLN A 96 15.32 -10.62 29.85
CA GLN A 96 15.84 -9.91 31.02
C GLN A 96 16.17 -8.45 30.64
N PRO A 97 15.51 -7.46 31.26
CA PRO A 97 15.83 -6.06 31.04
C PRO A 97 17.22 -5.71 31.59
N VAL A 98 17.91 -4.77 30.91
CA VAL A 98 19.25 -4.30 31.34
C VAL A 98 19.15 -3.00 32.15
N ARG A 99 18.14 -2.16 31.89
CA ARG A 99 18.04 -0.80 32.46
C ARG A 99 17.20 -0.74 33.74
N TRP A 100 16.35 -1.73 33.97
CA TRP A 100 15.44 -1.80 35.13
C TRP A 100 15.28 -3.26 35.61
N ALA A 101 14.60 -3.43 36.74
CA ALA A 101 14.38 -4.74 37.32
C ALA A 101 13.38 -5.57 36.52
N GLU A 102 13.49 -6.87 36.60
CA GLU A 102 12.49 -7.77 36.07
C GLU A 102 11.12 -7.52 36.73
N ASN A 103 10.05 -7.48 35.94
CA ASN A 103 8.69 -7.19 36.38
C ASN A 103 8.51 -5.77 36.98
N ASP A 104 9.26 -4.77 36.50
CA ASP A 104 9.13 -3.38 36.93
C ASP A 104 7.67 -2.90 36.82
N PRO A 105 7.07 -2.36 37.92
CA PRO A 105 5.67 -1.95 37.91
C PRO A 105 5.40 -0.79 36.95
N LEU A 106 6.37 0.10 36.73
CA LEU A 106 6.23 1.23 35.82
C LEU A 106 6.24 0.76 34.36
N GLU A 107 7.12 -0.17 34.00
CA GLU A 107 7.13 -0.79 32.67
C GLU A 107 5.80 -1.48 32.38
N ASN A 108 5.30 -2.27 33.32
CA ASN A 108 4.02 -2.97 33.19
C ASN A 108 2.83 -2.01 33.09
N TRP A 109 2.86 -0.92 33.82
CA TRP A 109 1.84 0.13 33.74
C TRP A 109 1.88 0.87 32.41
N MET A 110 3.06 1.30 31.95
CA MET A 110 3.26 1.96 30.68
C MET A 110 2.88 1.06 29.50
N SER A 111 3.26 -0.21 29.56
CA SER A 111 2.92 -1.18 28.51
C SER A 111 1.41 -1.38 28.37
N ARG A 112 0.67 -1.38 29.48
CA ARG A 112 -0.81 -1.43 29.46
C ARG A 112 -1.42 -0.12 28.99
N LEU A 113 -0.94 1.02 29.48
CA LEU A 113 -1.44 2.35 29.14
C LEU A 113 -1.29 2.62 27.62
N LEU A 114 -0.16 2.23 27.04
CA LEU A 114 0.18 2.48 25.65
C LEU A 114 -0.14 1.28 24.72
N PHE A 115 -0.77 0.25 25.28
CA PHE A 115 -1.11 -0.99 24.54
C PHE A 115 0.11 -1.62 23.81
N LEU A 116 1.31 -1.55 24.43
CA LEU A 116 2.55 -2.06 23.83
C LEU A 116 2.67 -3.59 23.88
N SER A 117 1.98 -4.22 24.83
CA SER A 117 2.01 -5.69 25.06
C SER A 117 0.77 -6.42 24.53
N LEU A 118 0.13 -5.89 23.48
CA LEU A 118 -0.99 -6.58 22.82
C LEU A 118 -0.44 -7.84 22.16
N ASN A 119 -0.61 -8.99 22.85
CA ASN A 119 -0.17 -10.27 22.33
C ASN A 119 -1.15 -10.78 21.26
N ASP A 120 -0.58 -11.25 20.15
CA ASP A 120 -1.26 -11.88 19.01
C ASP A 120 -2.06 -13.15 19.41
N ASP A 121 -1.79 -13.71 20.61
CA ASP A 121 -2.31 -15.01 21.05
C ASP A 121 -3.82 -15.04 21.24
N SER A 122 -4.46 -13.90 21.53
CA SER A 122 -5.92 -13.82 21.64
C SER A 122 -6.66 -13.85 20.29
N PHE A 123 -5.93 -13.54 19.19
CA PHE A 123 -6.49 -13.44 17.84
C PHE A 123 -5.93 -14.47 16.85
N SER A 124 -4.90 -15.25 17.24
CA SER A 124 -4.19 -16.18 16.34
C SER A 124 -4.75 -17.59 16.29
N GLN A 125 -5.86 -17.90 16.96
CA GLN A 125 -6.54 -19.17 16.71
C GLN A 125 -7.22 -19.13 15.33
N LYS A 126 -6.51 -19.63 14.31
CA LYS A 126 -7.08 -19.96 13.00
C LYS A 126 -8.18 -21.02 13.15
N ARG A 127 -9.31 -20.64 13.67
CA ARG A 127 -10.54 -21.41 13.48
C ARG A 127 -11.12 -20.96 12.14
N SER A 128 -10.91 -21.75 11.12
CA SER A 128 -11.59 -21.55 9.84
C SER A 128 -13.10 -21.66 10.08
N VAL A 129 -13.75 -20.54 10.25
CA VAL A 129 -15.20 -20.46 10.34
C VAL A 129 -15.74 -20.66 8.92
N LYS A 130 -16.21 -21.86 8.62
CA LYS A 130 -16.78 -22.23 7.31
C LYS A 130 -18.15 -21.62 7.04
N ASN A 131 -18.65 -20.70 7.86
CA ASN A 131 -19.95 -20.07 7.67
C ASN A 131 -19.86 -19.00 6.57
N LYS A 132 -20.60 -19.20 5.50
CA LYS A 132 -20.61 -18.34 4.31
C LYS A 132 -21.24 -16.95 4.53
N HIS A 133 -21.97 -16.73 5.60
CA HIS A 133 -22.58 -15.44 5.93
C HIS A 133 -22.50 -15.22 7.44
N THR A 134 -21.65 -14.29 7.84
CA THR A 134 -21.59 -13.81 9.22
C THR A 134 -22.40 -12.51 9.26
N GLU A 135 -23.49 -12.47 10.04
CA GLU A 135 -24.20 -11.25 10.34
C GLU A 135 -23.35 -10.39 11.26
N MET A 136 -23.30 -9.10 10.95
CA MET A 136 -22.49 -8.14 11.67
C MET A 136 -23.32 -6.90 11.97
N ASN A 137 -23.37 -6.53 13.23
CA ASN A 137 -23.92 -5.26 13.68
C ASN A 137 -22.82 -4.23 13.83
N VAL A 138 -23.00 -3.01 13.29
CA VAL A 138 -22.00 -1.94 13.33
C VAL A 138 -22.43 -0.86 14.31
N LEU A 139 -21.59 -0.62 15.31
CA LEU A 139 -21.75 0.44 16.30
C LEU A 139 -20.74 1.55 16.07
N TRP A 140 -21.13 2.77 16.41
CA TRP A 140 -20.31 3.98 16.33
C TRP A 140 -20.10 4.56 17.74
N PRO A 141 -19.20 3.96 18.55
CA PRO A 141 -18.97 4.43 19.91
C PRO A 141 -18.39 5.84 19.89
N SER A 142 -18.90 6.68 20.79
CA SER A 142 -18.31 7.99 21.05
C SER A 142 -16.93 7.86 21.73
N GLN A 143 -16.11 8.89 21.64
CA GLN A 143 -14.81 8.93 22.31
C GLN A 143 -14.96 8.74 23.83
N GLN A 144 -16.01 9.30 24.43
CA GLN A 144 -16.29 9.14 25.84
C GLN A 144 -16.65 7.69 26.22
N GLN A 145 -17.42 7.00 25.36
CA GLN A 145 -17.71 5.57 25.55
C GLN A 145 -16.43 4.73 25.45
N LEU A 146 -15.59 5.00 24.45
CA LEU A 146 -14.30 4.30 24.31
C LEU A 146 -13.38 4.52 25.53
N ALA A 147 -13.34 5.74 26.06
CA ALA A 147 -12.56 6.05 27.25
C ALA A 147 -13.10 5.35 28.52
N SER A 148 -14.42 5.14 28.61
CA SER A 148 -15.05 4.43 29.73
C SER A 148 -15.01 2.90 29.62
N GLU A 149 -14.72 2.36 28.43
CA GLU A 149 -14.64 0.93 28.15
C GLU A 149 -13.22 0.49 27.69
N PRO A 150 -12.25 0.42 28.60
CA PRO A 150 -10.86 0.12 28.24
C PRO A 150 -10.69 -1.20 27.48
N LYS A 151 -11.52 -2.22 27.77
CA LYS A 151 -11.48 -3.52 27.08
C LYS A 151 -11.86 -3.40 25.60
N LEU A 152 -12.90 -2.60 25.29
CA LEU A 152 -13.30 -2.35 23.90
C LEU A 152 -12.20 -1.58 23.17
N LEU A 153 -11.64 -0.55 23.80
CA LEU A 153 -10.52 0.21 23.23
C LEU A 153 -9.32 -0.69 22.93
N GLU A 154 -8.97 -1.57 23.85
CA GLU A 154 -7.89 -2.55 23.68
C GLU A 154 -8.13 -3.47 22.48
N GLN A 155 -9.33 -4.05 22.37
CA GLN A 155 -9.71 -4.92 21.26
C GLN A 155 -9.64 -4.16 19.90
N VAL A 156 -10.16 -2.95 19.84
CA VAL A 156 -10.12 -2.12 18.64
C VAL A 156 -8.69 -1.80 18.23
N ILE A 157 -7.86 -1.37 19.18
CA ILE A 157 -6.47 -1.04 18.91
C ILE A 157 -5.73 -2.28 18.44
N SER A 158 -5.88 -3.42 19.12
CA SER A 158 -5.27 -4.69 18.72
C SER A 158 -5.64 -5.07 17.28
N LEU A 159 -6.92 -4.97 16.93
CA LEU A 159 -7.39 -5.28 15.57
C LEU A 159 -6.82 -4.31 14.52
N LEU A 160 -6.78 -3.02 14.81
CA LEU A 160 -6.26 -2.01 13.90
C LEU A 160 -4.71 -2.04 13.78
N VAL A 161 -4.00 -2.43 14.84
CA VAL A 161 -2.53 -2.62 14.86
C VAL A 161 -2.16 -3.79 13.95
N ASN A 162 -2.82 -4.93 14.12
CA ASN A 162 -2.50 -6.15 13.38
C ASN A 162 -2.76 -6.03 11.87
N ALA A 163 -3.70 -5.16 11.48
CA ALA A 163 -4.04 -4.90 10.07
C ALA A 163 -3.17 -3.82 9.41
N HIS A 164 -2.43 -3.02 10.18
CA HIS A 164 -1.68 -1.88 9.65
C HIS A 164 -0.21 -1.90 10.03
N TYR A 165 0.61 -1.32 9.16
CA TYR A 165 2.05 -1.39 9.20
C TYR A 165 2.70 -0.62 10.36
N GLN A 166 2.10 0.48 10.76
CA GLN A 166 2.59 1.37 11.82
C GLN A 166 1.44 1.74 12.74
N THR A 167 1.63 1.52 14.02
CA THR A 167 0.75 2.03 15.07
C THR A 167 1.62 2.65 16.16
N SER A 168 1.27 3.85 16.54
CA SER A 168 1.98 4.61 17.55
C SER A 168 1.03 4.98 18.70
N PRO A 169 1.53 5.36 19.88
CA PRO A 169 0.72 5.93 20.95
C PRO A 169 -0.09 7.16 20.49
N ASP A 170 0.38 7.89 19.47
CA ASP A 170 -0.35 9.00 18.86
C ASP A 170 -1.66 8.55 18.20
N ASP A 171 -1.78 7.31 17.75
CA ASP A 171 -3.02 6.77 17.19
C ASP A 171 -4.09 6.63 18.28
N ILE A 172 -3.70 6.25 19.50
CA ILE A 172 -4.61 6.17 20.65
C ILE A 172 -5.13 7.57 20.99
N ARG A 173 -4.24 8.54 21.05
CA ARG A 173 -4.59 9.94 21.26
C ARG A 173 -5.49 10.46 20.14
N LEU A 174 -5.20 10.12 18.90
CA LEU A 174 -6.02 10.50 17.75
C LEU A 174 -7.46 9.94 17.90
N ILE A 175 -7.60 8.68 18.29
CA ILE A 175 -8.92 8.02 18.49
C ILE A 175 -9.68 8.68 19.62
N LEU A 176 -9.03 9.04 20.74
CA LEU A 176 -9.71 9.53 21.94
C LEU A 176 -9.93 11.05 21.95
N ASP A 177 -9.05 11.83 21.32
CA ASP A 177 -9.04 13.30 21.50
C ASP A 177 -9.44 14.07 20.23
N HIS A 178 -9.29 13.50 19.03
CA HIS A 178 -9.49 14.27 17.81
C HIS A 178 -10.96 14.39 17.42
N PRO A 179 -11.57 15.59 17.41
CA PRO A 179 -13.03 15.76 17.23
C PRO A 179 -13.54 15.35 15.84
N GLY A 180 -12.67 15.29 14.84
CA GLY A 180 -13.01 14.85 13.48
C GLY A 180 -12.89 13.36 13.25
N VAL A 181 -12.50 12.58 14.27
CA VAL A 181 -12.33 11.13 14.17
C VAL A 181 -13.61 10.40 14.54
N LEU A 182 -13.95 9.40 13.74
CA LEU A 182 -15.06 8.47 13.98
C LEU A 182 -14.51 7.05 13.93
N LEU A 183 -15.05 6.19 14.78
CA LEU A 183 -14.69 4.78 14.84
C LEU A 183 -15.95 3.93 14.61
N ALA A 184 -15.93 3.03 13.63
CA ALA A 184 -16.93 2.00 13.46
C ALA A 184 -16.41 0.67 14.02
N CYS A 185 -17.22 0.01 14.84
CA CYS A 185 -16.94 -1.29 15.43
C CYS A 185 -17.97 -2.30 14.94
N GLY A 186 -17.55 -3.33 14.22
CA GLY A 186 -18.43 -4.41 13.76
C GLY A 186 -18.37 -5.59 14.70
N PHE A 187 -19.53 -5.93 15.26
CA PHE A 187 -19.70 -7.05 16.20
C PHE A 187 -20.44 -8.19 15.52
N LYS A 188 -20.01 -9.41 15.77
CA LYS A 188 -20.77 -10.59 15.40
C LYS A 188 -21.94 -10.73 16.37
N ASP A 189 -23.16 -10.86 15.83
CA ASP A 189 -24.34 -11.04 16.65
C ASP A 189 -24.28 -12.38 17.38
N HIS A 190 -24.44 -12.34 18.72
CA HIS A 190 -24.76 -13.49 19.51
C HIS A 190 -26.29 -13.58 19.64
N ILE A 191 -26.87 -14.61 19.06
CA ILE A 191 -28.33 -14.85 19.01
C ILE A 191 -28.95 -15.05 20.41
N GLU A 192 -28.16 -15.20 21.48
CA GLU A 192 -28.68 -15.68 22.79
C GLU A 192 -28.18 -14.97 24.05
N SER A 193 -27.47 -13.84 23.98
CA SER A 193 -27.03 -13.18 25.23
C SER A 193 -27.06 -11.65 25.17
N GLU A 194 -27.46 -11.02 26.30
CA GLU A 194 -27.34 -9.57 26.56
C GLU A 194 -25.88 -9.04 26.60
N GLN A 195 -24.90 -9.89 26.31
CA GLN A 195 -23.48 -9.52 26.29
C GLN A 195 -23.12 -8.95 24.92
N GLN A 196 -22.31 -7.90 24.93
CA GLN A 196 -21.71 -7.31 23.74
C GLN A 196 -21.08 -8.41 22.87
N GLY A 197 -21.45 -8.49 21.58
CA GLY A 197 -20.96 -9.48 20.64
C GLY A 197 -19.43 -9.44 20.47
N GLU A 198 -18.88 -10.43 19.82
CA GLU A 198 -17.44 -10.49 19.50
C GLU A 198 -17.08 -9.40 18.48
N LEU A 199 -16.10 -8.54 18.80
CA LEU A 199 -15.56 -7.56 17.84
C LEU A 199 -14.83 -8.31 16.72
N ILE A 200 -15.35 -8.23 15.48
CA ILE A 200 -14.79 -8.91 14.31
C ILE A 200 -14.25 -7.96 13.24
N SER A 201 -14.61 -6.68 13.30
CA SER A 201 -14.09 -5.67 12.38
C SER A 201 -14.06 -4.30 13.01
N ALA A 202 -13.18 -3.42 12.50
CA ALA A 202 -13.11 -2.02 12.92
C ALA A 202 -12.69 -1.13 11.75
N MET A 203 -13.16 0.13 11.76
CA MET A 203 -12.79 1.11 10.75
C MET A 203 -12.60 2.48 11.40
N LEU A 204 -11.42 3.08 11.21
CA LEU A 204 -11.07 4.41 11.68
C LEU A 204 -11.19 5.43 10.55
N ILE A 205 -11.97 6.47 10.76
CA ILE A 205 -12.25 7.51 9.77
C ILE A 205 -11.94 8.88 10.35
N ILE A 206 -11.50 9.80 9.50
CA ILE A 206 -11.29 11.20 9.87
C ILE A 206 -12.03 12.12 8.89
N ARG A 207 -12.60 13.19 9.41
CA ARG A 207 -13.19 14.25 8.59
C ARG A 207 -12.10 15.15 8.02
N GLU A 208 -12.12 15.38 6.72
CA GLU A 208 -11.18 16.24 5.99
C GLU A 208 -11.92 17.23 5.09
N GLY A 209 -11.24 18.29 4.64
CA GLY A 209 -11.80 19.31 3.75
C GLY A 209 -12.53 20.42 4.50
N GLY A 210 -13.41 21.14 3.79
CA GLY A 210 -14.13 22.28 4.34
C GLY A 210 -13.22 23.49 4.60
N ILE A 211 -12.13 23.63 3.84
CA ILE A 211 -11.19 24.75 3.97
C ILE A 211 -11.69 25.88 3.07
N LEU A 212 -12.31 26.90 3.67
CA LEU A 212 -12.98 27.98 2.95
C LEU A 212 -12.19 29.30 2.95
N GLU A 213 -11.18 29.44 3.81
CA GLU A 213 -10.36 30.66 3.88
C GLU A 213 -9.49 30.82 2.63
N SER A 214 -9.76 31.86 1.82
CA SER A 214 -9.14 32.07 0.52
C SER A 214 -7.62 32.22 0.59
N THR A 215 -7.10 32.93 1.61
CA THR A 215 -5.65 33.09 1.80
C THR A 215 -4.98 31.74 2.03
N LEU A 216 -5.56 30.93 2.90
CA LEU A 216 -5.06 29.59 3.20
C LEU A 216 -5.14 28.65 1.98
N GLN A 217 -6.22 28.72 1.21
CA GLN A 217 -6.36 27.97 -0.05
C GLN A 217 -5.22 28.30 -1.01
N GLN A 218 -4.91 29.59 -1.20
CA GLN A 218 -3.82 30.05 -2.07
C GLN A 218 -2.45 29.61 -1.57
N GLU A 219 -2.20 29.66 -0.27
CA GLU A 219 -0.95 29.19 0.34
C GLU A 219 -0.77 27.67 0.16
N ILE A 220 -1.84 26.88 0.27
CA ILE A 220 -1.82 25.43 0.03
C ILE A 220 -1.52 25.14 -1.45
N LEU A 221 -2.21 25.79 -2.38
CA LEU A 221 -1.97 25.63 -3.83
C LEU A 221 -0.56 26.03 -4.22
N ALA A 222 -0.01 27.07 -3.60
CA ALA A 222 1.36 27.52 -3.82
C ALA A 222 2.42 26.60 -3.15
N GLY A 223 2.00 25.57 -2.42
CA GLY A 223 2.90 24.67 -1.69
C GLY A 223 3.58 25.29 -0.48
N LYS A 224 3.17 26.49 -0.05
CA LYS A 224 3.75 27.24 1.08
C LYS A 224 3.25 26.73 2.45
N ARG A 225 2.09 26.09 2.48
CA ARG A 225 1.46 25.62 3.71
C ARG A 225 0.86 24.23 3.56
N ARG A 226 0.97 23.44 4.64
CA ARG A 226 0.29 22.15 4.78
C ARG A 226 -0.44 22.09 6.10
N LEU A 227 -1.72 21.77 6.07
CA LEU A 227 -2.53 21.55 7.26
C LEU A 227 -2.46 20.09 7.68
N ARG A 228 -2.31 19.85 8.98
CA ARG A 228 -2.43 18.50 9.54
C ARG A 228 -3.89 18.05 9.49
N GLY A 229 -4.12 16.77 9.23
CA GLY A 229 -5.47 16.20 9.22
C GLY A 229 -6.28 16.43 7.93
N HIS A 230 -5.66 16.99 6.86
CA HIS A 230 -6.32 17.20 5.56
C HIS A 230 -5.48 16.67 4.40
N LEU A 231 -5.05 15.39 4.48
CA LEU A 231 -4.12 14.79 3.53
C LEU A 231 -4.66 14.76 2.09
N VAL A 232 -5.87 14.22 1.90
CA VAL A 232 -6.40 13.97 0.57
C VAL A 232 -6.85 15.27 -0.12
N PRO A 233 -7.64 16.17 0.52
CA PRO A 233 -8.04 17.43 -0.08
C PRO A 233 -6.87 18.27 -0.59
N GLN A 234 -5.84 18.45 0.22
CA GLN A 234 -4.65 19.22 -0.16
C GLN A 234 -3.88 18.58 -1.32
N THR A 235 -3.76 17.24 -1.29
CA THR A 235 -3.07 16.52 -2.36
C THR A 235 -3.81 16.64 -3.69
N LEU A 236 -5.14 16.50 -3.68
CA LEU A 236 -5.94 16.60 -4.90
C LEU A 236 -6.01 18.05 -5.41
N ALA A 237 -6.10 19.04 -4.52
CA ALA A 237 -6.06 20.44 -4.87
C ALA A 237 -4.72 20.81 -5.54
N THR A 238 -3.60 20.41 -4.96
CA THR A 238 -2.27 20.65 -5.55
C THR A 238 -2.11 19.93 -6.89
N LEU A 239 -2.68 18.73 -7.04
CA LEU A 239 -2.62 17.95 -8.28
C LEU A 239 -3.43 18.59 -9.43
N SER A 240 -4.62 19.11 -9.11
CA SER A 240 -5.56 19.67 -10.08
C SER A 240 -5.43 21.18 -10.29
N GLY A 241 -4.85 21.90 -9.33
CA GLY A 241 -4.89 23.36 -9.28
C GLY A 241 -6.27 23.92 -8.88
N ASP A 242 -7.21 23.08 -8.42
CA ASP A 242 -8.60 23.46 -8.14
C ASP A 242 -8.90 23.48 -6.64
N ILE A 243 -9.32 24.65 -6.14
CA ILE A 243 -9.71 24.88 -4.74
C ILE A 243 -10.94 24.07 -4.31
N LYS A 244 -11.80 23.64 -5.23
CA LYS A 244 -12.97 22.82 -4.92
C LYS A 244 -12.61 21.57 -4.11
N ASN A 245 -11.42 21.01 -4.34
CA ASN A 245 -10.93 19.86 -3.55
C ASN A 245 -10.68 20.21 -2.08
N LEU A 246 -10.38 21.47 -1.75
CA LEU A 246 -10.21 21.95 -0.37
C LEU A 246 -11.57 22.25 0.29
N GLU A 247 -12.52 22.74 -0.48
CA GLU A 247 -13.86 23.14 -0.01
C GLU A 247 -14.76 21.94 0.27
N GLN A 248 -14.65 20.87 -0.53
CA GLN A 248 -15.42 19.64 -0.36
C GLN A 248 -15.16 19.00 1.01
N HIS A 249 -16.24 18.57 1.66
CA HIS A 249 -16.17 17.82 2.91
C HIS A 249 -16.08 16.31 2.63
N SER A 250 -15.11 15.66 3.23
CA SER A 250 -14.91 14.21 3.05
C SER A 250 -14.75 13.45 4.36
N LEU A 251 -15.05 12.15 4.32
CA LEU A 251 -14.56 11.19 5.31
C LEU A 251 -13.43 10.39 4.70
N ARG A 252 -12.24 10.52 5.26
CA ARG A 252 -11.12 9.66 4.86
C ARG A 252 -11.05 8.41 5.74
N ILE A 253 -11.20 7.26 5.11
CA ILE A 253 -10.94 5.98 5.77
C ILE A 253 -9.42 5.85 5.94
N MET A 254 -8.99 5.95 7.20
CA MET A 254 -7.58 5.87 7.59
C MET A 254 -7.14 4.43 7.74
N ARG A 255 -7.99 3.62 8.39
CA ARG A 255 -7.73 2.21 8.65
C ARG A 255 -9.03 1.43 8.56
N ILE A 256 -8.96 0.22 8.06
CA ILE A 256 -10.05 -0.75 8.04
C ILE A 256 -9.47 -2.14 8.28
N ALA A 257 -10.04 -2.88 9.20
CA ALA A 257 -9.58 -4.19 9.59
C ALA A 257 -10.75 -5.16 9.79
N VAL A 258 -10.56 -6.39 9.37
CA VAL A 258 -11.43 -7.52 9.62
C VAL A 258 -10.57 -8.64 10.20
N ARG A 259 -11.04 -9.37 11.20
CA ARG A 259 -10.31 -10.52 11.75
C ARG A 259 -10.07 -11.57 10.68
N ALA A 260 -8.90 -12.19 10.69
CA ALA A 260 -8.46 -13.10 9.63
C ALA A 260 -9.45 -14.26 9.35
N GLU A 261 -10.11 -14.78 10.40
CA GLU A 261 -11.11 -15.83 10.28
C GLU A 261 -12.42 -15.39 9.59
N TYR A 262 -12.68 -14.09 9.48
CA TYR A 262 -13.86 -13.48 8.86
C TYR A 262 -13.55 -12.71 7.56
N GLU A 263 -12.30 -12.75 7.10
CA GLU A 263 -11.92 -12.13 5.81
C GLU A 263 -12.65 -12.76 4.63
N ASN A 264 -12.74 -12.02 3.54
CA ASN A 264 -13.40 -12.43 2.28
C ASN A 264 -14.89 -12.77 2.38
N GLN A 265 -15.57 -12.33 3.45
CA GLN A 265 -17.01 -12.48 3.65
C GLN A 265 -17.82 -11.20 3.38
N GLY A 266 -17.18 -10.15 2.87
CA GLY A 266 -17.84 -8.88 2.55
C GLY A 266 -17.94 -7.89 3.72
N LEU A 267 -17.45 -8.22 4.92
CA LEU A 267 -17.57 -7.37 6.11
C LEU A 267 -16.88 -6.01 5.96
N GLY A 268 -15.73 -5.97 5.31
CA GLY A 268 -15.06 -4.70 5.00
C GLY A 268 -15.91 -3.81 4.07
N SER A 269 -16.59 -4.39 3.10
CA SER A 269 -17.52 -3.63 2.23
C SER A 269 -18.74 -3.15 2.99
N GLN A 270 -19.25 -3.92 3.94
CA GLN A 270 -20.34 -3.50 4.83
C GLN A 270 -19.94 -2.29 5.67
N LEU A 271 -18.74 -2.26 6.25
CA LEU A 271 -18.21 -1.09 6.97
C LEU A 271 -18.15 0.16 6.07
N ILE A 272 -17.77 0.01 4.79
CA ILE A 272 -17.74 1.13 3.84
C ILE A 272 -19.14 1.65 3.54
N GLU A 273 -20.12 0.77 3.39
CA GLU A 273 -21.52 1.18 3.19
C GLU A 273 -22.09 1.91 4.44
N GLU A 274 -21.75 1.47 5.65
CA GLU A 274 -22.06 2.19 6.88
C GLU A 274 -21.45 3.60 6.90
N ALA A 275 -20.16 3.72 6.52
CA ALA A 275 -19.52 5.03 6.38
C ALA A 275 -20.20 5.91 5.34
N LEU A 276 -20.67 5.32 4.23
CA LEU A 276 -21.42 6.02 3.20
C LEU A 276 -22.76 6.56 3.74
N GLN A 277 -23.48 5.79 4.54
CA GLN A 277 -24.74 6.25 5.15
C GLN A 277 -24.48 7.41 6.13
N VAL A 278 -23.45 7.29 6.97
CA VAL A 278 -23.02 8.39 7.86
C VAL A 278 -22.65 9.64 7.05
N ALA A 279 -21.90 9.49 5.97
CA ALA A 279 -21.52 10.62 5.13
C ALA A 279 -22.73 11.30 4.46
N LYS A 280 -23.69 10.52 3.95
CA LYS A 280 -24.94 11.03 3.38
C LYS A 280 -25.78 11.79 4.42
N THR A 281 -25.96 11.23 5.61
CA THR A 281 -26.71 11.85 6.72
C THR A 281 -26.07 13.18 7.15
N LYS A 282 -24.74 13.27 7.07
CA LYS A 282 -23.98 14.48 7.40
C LYS A 282 -23.78 15.42 6.20
N HIS A 283 -24.41 15.15 5.06
CA HIS A 283 -24.31 15.92 3.82
C HIS A 283 -22.86 16.17 3.37
N LEU A 284 -22.02 15.12 3.44
CA LEU A 284 -20.64 15.20 3.01
C LEU A 284 -20.53 14.85 1.51
N ASP A 285 -19.46 15.31 0.88
CA ASP A 285 -19.30 15.25 -0.57
C ASP A 285 -18.71 13.92 -1.07
N CYS A 286 -17.81 13.31 -0.31
CA CYS A 286 -17.14 12.09 -0.74
C CYS A 286 -16.55 11.26 0.41
N LEU A 287 -16.31 9.97 0.13
CA LEU A 287 -15.41 9.13 0.89
C LEU A 287 -14.04 9.10 0.19
N THR A 288 -12.97 9.12 0.97
CA THR A 288 -11.60 9.06 0.47
C THR A 288 -10.78 8.02 1.20
N THR A 289 -9.68 7.58 0.59
CA THR A 289 -8.68 6.72 1.25
C THR A 289 -7.30 6.99 0.70
N ALA A 290 -6.27 6.73 1.52
CA ALA A 290 -4.87 6.73 1.11
C ALA A 290 -4.18 5.51 1.74
N PHE A 291 -3.52 4.68 0.92
CA PHE A 291 -2.96 3.40 1.34
C PHE A 291 -1.73 3.02 0.52
N GLY A 292 -0.93 2.06 1.01
CA GLY A 292 0.12 1.43 0.22
C GLY A 292 -0.49 0.49 -0.82
N LEU A 293 -0.24 0.74 -2.10
CA LEU A 293 -0.87 0.02 -3.21
C LEU A 293 -0.40 -1.44 -3.27
N THR A 294 -1.36 -2.35 -3.15
CA THR A 294 -1.25 -3.75 -3.54
C THR A 294 -2.43 -4.10 -4.45
N THR A 295 -2.31 -5.15 -5.24
CA THR A 295 -3.38 -5.59 -6.17
C THR A 295 -4.69 -5.91 -5.42
N GLU A 296 -4.57 -6.53 -4.24
CA GLU A 296 -5.71 -6.90 -3.39
C GLU A 296 -6.45 -5.68 -2.87
N LEU A 297 -5.70 -4.70 -2.32
CA LEU A 297 -6.28 -3.48 -1.78
C LEU A 297 -6.89 -2.62 -2.90
N LEU A 298 -6.21 -2.50 -4.04
CA LEU A 298 -6.76 -1.77 -5.19
C LEU A 298 -8.08 -2.40 -5.64
N SER A 299 -8.11 -3.74 -5.80
CA SER A 299 -9.33 -4.48 -6.15
C SER A 299 -10.45 -4.31 -5.11
N PHE A 300 -10.11 -4.30 -3.82
CA PHE A 300 -11.07 -4.07 -2.74
C PHE A 300 -11.72 -2.68 -2.85
N TRP A 301 -10.91 -1.63 -2.99
CA TRP A 301 -11.42 -0.26 -3.09
C TRP A 301 -12.20 -0.02 -4.38
N SER A 302 -11.72 -0.55 -5.52
CA SER A 302 -12.43 -0.43 -6.81
C SER A 302 -13.79 -1.14 -6.80
N LYS A 303 -13.90 -2.33 -6.19
CA LYS A 303 -15.18 -3.03 -5.99
C LYS A 303 -16.16 -2.22 -5.13
N ASN A 304 -15.64 -1.42 -4.21
CA ASN A 304 -16.42 -0.50 -3.38
C ASN A 304 -16.59 0.89 -4.03
N GLN A 305 -16.46 0.99 -5.37
CA GLN A 305 -16.73 2.19 -6.18
C GLN A 305 -15.79 3.38 -5.92
N PHE A 306 -14.58 3.13 -5.41
CA PHE A 306 -13.55 4.14 -5.36
C PHE A 306 -12.77 4.19 -6.67
N SER A 307 -12.44 5.40 -7.12
CA SER A 307 -11.61 5.65 -8.30
C SER A 307 -10.19 6.04 -7.89
N LEU A 308 -9.19 5.50 -8.58
CA LEU A 308 -7.78 5.84 -8.36
C LEU A 308 -7.47 7.21 -8.96
N LEU A 309 -6.93 8.12 -8.14
CA LEU A 309 -6.67 9.52 -8.52
C LEU A 309 -5.21 9.91 -8.41
N LYS A 310 -4.41 9.16 -7.66
CA LYS A 310 -2.97 9.40 -7.54
C LYS A 310 -2.23 8.12 -7.24
N LEU A 311 -1.08 7.95 -7.88
CA LEU A 311 -0.05 6.97 -7.57
C LEU A 311 1.21 7.70 -7.09
N GLY A 312 1.80 7.27 -5.97
CA GLY A 312 3.02 7.83 -5.42
C GLY A 312 4.23 7.53 -6.30
N LEU A 313 5.23 8.40 -6.26
CA LEU A 313 6.46 8.27 -7.06
C LEU A 313 7.55 7.47 -6.33
N GLN A 314 7.51 7.48 -5.02
CA GLN A 314 8.50 6.80 -4.17
C GLN A 314 7.82 5.71 -3.35
N ARG A 315 8.55 4.66 -3.07
CA ARG A 315 8.10 3.64 -2.12
C ARG A 315 8.16 4.21 -0.71
N ASP A 316 7.14 3.95 0.05
CA ASP A 316 7.16 4.20 1.49
C ASP A 316 8.18 3.26 2.14
N ASN A 317 9.04 3.81 2.98
CA ASN A 317 10.13 3.05 3.59
C ASN A 317 9.63 1.92 4.51
N ALA A 318 8.49 2.14 5.14
CA ALA A 318 7.94 1.19 6.08
C ALA A 318 7.20 0.04 5.40
N SER A 319 6.33 0.33 4.43
CA SER A 319 5.52 -0.66 3.72
C SER A 319 6.20 -1.26 2.48
N GLY A 320 7.19 -0.56 1.92
CA GLY A 320 7.79 -0.90 0.62
C GLY A 320 6.84 -0.69 -0.57
N CYS A 321 5.63 -0.16 -0.33
CA CYS A 321 4.61 0.06 -1.34
C CYS A 321 4.60 1.51 -1.84
N TYR A 322 4.06 1.73 -3.03
CA TYR A 322 3.74 3.07 -3.51
C TYR A 322 2.41 3.53 -2.93
N ALA A 323 2.33 4.79 -2.47
CA ALA A 323 1.08 5.32 -1.95
C ALA A 323 0.05 5.49 -3.08
N ALA A 324 -1.21 5.16 -2.80
CA ALA A 324 -2.35 5.39 -3.68
C ALA A 324 -3.40 6.25 -2.97
N ILE A 325 -4.07 7.13 -3.71
CA ILE A 325 -5.23 7.90 -3.23
C ILE A 325 -6.41 7.54 -4.10
N MET A 326 -7.52 7.19 -3.43
CA MET A 326 -8.78 6.88 -4.10
C MET A 326 -9.95 7.66 -3.47
N GLN A 327 -10.98 7.90 -4.28
CA GLN A 327 -12.18 8.65 -3.88
C GLN A 327 -13.45 7.99 -4.41
N ARG A 328 -14.51 7.97 -3.60
CA ARG A 328 -15.89 7.63 -3.95
C ARG A 328 -16.74 8.87 -3.77
N PRO A 329 -17.33 9.46 -4.83
CA PRO A 329 -18.15 10.65 -4.74
C PRO A 329 -19.54 10.34 -4.18
N ILE A 330 -20.15 11.33 -3.52
CA ILE A 330 -21.51 11.25 -2.94
C ILE A 330 -22.37 12.35 -3.52
N SER A 331 -21.92 13.63 -3.42
CA SER A 331 -22.65 14.78 -3.97
C SER A 331 -22.49 14.88 -5.49
N LEU A 332 -23.41 15.58 -6.17
CA LEU A 332 -23.30 15.85 -7.61
C LEU A 332 -22.03 16.63 -7.94
N SER A 333 -21.71 17.63 -7.13
CA SER A 333 -20.46 18.41 -7.29
C SER A 333 -19.22 17.53 -7.20
N ALA A 334 -19.20 16.55 -6.27
CA ALA A 334 -18.09 15.60 -6.16
C ALA A 334 -18.03 14.62 -7.35
N GLN A 335 -19.17 14.26 -7.95
CA GLN A 335 -19.20 13.41 -9.15
C GLN A 335 -18.59 14.14 -10.37
N GLU A 336 -18.96 15.41 -10.57
CA GLU A 336 -18.40 16.26 -11.64
C GLU A 336 -16.89 16.46 -11.45
N ASN A 337 -16.47 16.78 -10.24
CA ASN A 337 -15.06 16.95 -9.90
C ASN A 337 -14.26 15.65 -10.08
N LEU A 338 -14.84 14.49 -9.74
CA LEU A 338 -14.20 13.20 -9.92
C LEU A 338 -13.82 12.94 -11.39
N ALA A 339 -14.70 13.25 -12.33
CA ALA A 339 -14.43 13.05 -13.75
C ALA A 339 -13.21 13.86 -14.22
N LEU A 340 -13.07 15.11 -13.72
CA LEU A 340 -11.89 15.92 -13.97
C LEU A 340 -10.62 15.31 -13.37
N LEU A 341 -10.67 14.90 -12.11
CA LEU A 341 -9.53 14.30 -11.42
C LEU A 341 -9.07 12.98 -12.07
N GLU A 342 -10.00 12.14 -12.51
CA GLU A 342 -9.69 10.92 -13.27
C GLU A 342 -9.00 11.22 -14.60
N SER A 343 -9.44 12.27 -15.31
CA SER A 343 -8.79 12.71 -16.54
C SER A 343 -7.37 13.22 -16.28
N ILE A 344 -7.18 14.00 -15.22
CA ILE A 344 -5.85 14.49 -14.80
C ILE A 344 -4.95 13.32 -14.43
N TYR A 345 -5.45 12.36 -13.67
CA TYR A 345 -4.71 11.17 -13.28
C TYR A 345 -4.25 10.36 -14.50
N ALA A 346 -5.16 10.05 -15.42
CA ALA A 346 -4.84 9.30 -16.64
C ALA A 346 -3.77 10.00 -17.48
N ARG A 347 -3.87 11.31 -17.68
CA ARG A 347 -2.90 12.12 -18.42
C ARG A 347 -1.53 12.12 -17.74
N ASN A 348 -1.49 12.34 -16.41
CA ASN A 348 -0.24 12.34 -15.65
C ASN A 348 0.43 10.97 -15.64
N LEU A 349 -0.36 9.89 -15.53
CA LEU A 349 0.15 8.53 -15.59
C LEU A 349 0.78 8.26 -16.96
N LEU A 350 0.07 8.53 -18.06
CA LEU A 350 0.56 8.27 -19.41
C LEU A 350 1.81 9.09 -19.75
N SER A 351 1.81 10.39 -19.42
CA SER A 351 2.98 11.26 -19.69
C SER A 351 4.19 10.92 -18.80
N GLY A 352 3.96 10.39 -17.60
CA GLY A 352 5.01 10.06 -16.63
C GLY A 352 5.55 8.65 -16.71
N ILE A 353 4.92 7.73 -17.46
CA ILE A 353 5.20 6.29 -17.37
C ILE A 353 6.65 5.92 -17.73
N SER A 354 7.24 6.58 -18.72
CA SER A 354 8.63 6.39 -19.14
C SER A 354 9.64 7.24 -18.37
N ARG A 355 9.18 8.10 -17.44
CA ARG A 355 10.03 9.03 -16.67
C ARG A 355 9.82 8.83 -15.17
N GLN A 356 8.78 9.46 -14.61
CA GLN A 356 8.50 9.48 -13.17
C GLN A 356 8.17 8.09 -12.61
N TYR A 357 7.49 7.25 -13.41
CA TYR A 357 7.06 5.90 -13.03
C TYR A 357 7.95 4.79 -13.60
N GLN A 358 9.10 5.14 -14.19
CA GLN A 358 9.98 4.14 -14.83
C GLN A 358 10.53 3.08 -13.86
N HIS A 359 10.62 3.39 -12.56
CA HIS A 359 11.11 2.47 -11.52
C HIS A 359 10.01 1.64 -10.85
N HIS A 360 8.74 1.89 -11.18
CA HIS A 360 7.65 1.05 -10.71
C HIS A 360 7.75 -0.33 -11.34
N THR A 361 7.30 -1.37 -10.63
CA THR A 361 7.20 -2.71 -11.23
C THR A 361 6.14 -2.74 -12.32
N SER A 362 6.28 -3.66 -13.27
CA SER A 362 5.27 -3.86 -14.31
C SER A 362 3.90 -4.25 -13.74
N ASP A 363 3.86 -4.95 -12.59
CA ASP A 363 2.64 -5.26 -11.85
C ASP A 363 1.93 -4.00 -11.35
N THR A 364 2.67 -3.12 -10.67
CA THR A 364 2.12 -1.85 -10.15
C THR A 364 1.52 -1.00 -11.28
N LEU A 365 2.23 -0.92 -12.41
CA LEU A 365 1.73 -0.13 -13.55
C LEU A 365 0.58 -0.82 -14.27
N TYR A 366 0.58 -2.15 -14.36
CA TYR A 366 -0.57 -2.89 -14.88
C TYR A 366 -1.84 -2.58 -14.07
N ASP A 367 -1.75 -2.62 -12.76
CA ASP A 367 -2.84 -2.32 -11.85
C ASP A 367 -3.29 -0.85 -11.98
N ALA A 368 -2.34 0.10 -11.99
CA ALA A 368 -2.61 1.53 -12.15
C ALA A 368 -3.28 1.87 -13.49
N LEU A 369 -2.81 1.28 -14.60
CA LEU A 369 -3.40 1.44 -15.93
C LEU A 369 -4.79 0.79 -16.04
N THR A 370 -5.03 -0.29 -15.28
CA THR A 370 -6.34 -0.95 -15.26
C THR A 370 -7.43 -0.05 -14.69
N GLU A 371 -7.09 0.75 -13.68
CA GLU A 371 -8.00 1.69 -13.04
C GLU A 371 -8.06 3.06 -13.75
N ALA A 372 -7.06 3.39 -14.57
CA ALA A 372 -7.02 4.67 -15.27
C ALA A 372 -8.10 4.75 -16.36
N LYS A 373 -8.86 5.84 -16.38
CA LYS A 373 -9.82 6.15 -17.46
C LYS A 373 -9.09 6.79 -18.65
N ILE A 374 -8.41 5.96 -19.43
CA ILE A 374 -7.64 6.41 -20.60
C ILE A 374 -8.59 6.90 -21.70
N PRO A 375 -8.36 8.10 -22.29
CA PRO A 375 -9.21 8.64 -23.33
C PRO A 375 -9.29 7.75 -24.57
N ALA A 376 -10.49 7.54 -25.12
CA ALA A 376 -10.74 6.64 -26.23
C ALA A 376 -10.01 7.01 -27.54
N VAL A 377 -9.66 8.30 -27.73
CA VAL A 377 -8.94 8.80 -28.91
C VAL A 377 -7.53 8.24 -29.01
N GLU A 378 -6.87 8.00 -27.89
CA GLU A 378 -5.50 7.45 -27.85
C GLU A 378 -5.45 5.92 -28.07
N LEU A 379 -6.61 5.28 -28.20
CA LEU A 379 -6.75 3.83 -28.14
C LEU A 379 -7.24 3.18 -29.46
N ARG A 380 -7.33 3.96 -30.56
CA ARG A 380 -7.77 3.44 -31.85
C ARG A 380 -6.57 3.02 -32.70
N LEU A 381 -6.56 1.78 -33.12
CA LEU A 381 -5.61 1.25 -34.10
C LEU A 381 -6.30 1.23 -35.49
N ASP A 382 -5.66 1.85 -36.48
CA ASP A 382 -6.10 1.77 -37.86
C ASP A 382 -5.60 0.47 -38.55
N SER A 383 -6.09 0.19 -39.77
CA SER A 383 -5.72 -1.00 -40.51
C SER A 383 -4.22 -1.08 -40.83
N ARG A 384 -3.56 0.07 -41.05
CA ARG A 384 -2.13 0.15 -41.31
C ARG A 384 -1.34 -0.22 -40.07
N GLN A 385 -1.71 0.34 -38.91
CA GLN A 385 -1.08 0.03 -37.62
C GLN A 385 -1.23 -1.46 -37.27
N LEU A 386 -2.40 -2.02 -37.49
CA LEU A 386 -2.63 -3.47 -37.30
C LEU A 386 -1.73 -4.32 -38.21
N ALA A 387 -1.57 -3.93 -39.48
CA ALA A 387 -0.68 -4.63 -40.40
C ALA A 387 0.79 -4.56 -39.97
N GLN A 388 1.27 -3.41 -39.43
CA GLN A 388 2.62 -3.27 -38.89
C GLN A 388 2.83 -4.18 -37.65
N LEU A 389 1.87 -4.22 -36.74
CA LEU A 389 1.90 -5.11 -35.57
C LEU A 389 1.93 -6.59 -35.97
N GLN A 390 1.17 -6.99 -37.01
CA GLN A 390 1.21 -8.37 -37.57
C GLN A 390 2.60 -8.69 -38.17
N ARG A 391 3.21 -7.72 -38.87
CA ARG A 391 4.58 -7.87 -39.39
C ARG A 391 5.61 -8.03 -38.28
N PHE A 392 5.46 -7.25 -37.18
CA PHE A 392 6.32 -7.40 -36.00
C PHE A 392 6.14 -8.79 -35.37
N ALA A 393 4.92 -9.22 -35.11
CA ALA A 393 4.62 -10.54 -34.52
C ALA A 393 5.19 -11.69 -35.38
N SER A 394 5.18 -11.55 -36.74
CA SER A 394 5.69 -12.57 -37.68
C SER A 394 7.18 -12.40 -38.03
N HIS A 395 7.97 -11.73 -37.21
CA HIS A 395 9.43 -11.54 -37.39
C HIS A 395 9.86 -10.78 -38.67
N LYS A 396 8.97 -9.99 -39.26
CA LYS A 396 9.22 -9.24 -40.49
C LYS A 396 9.53 -7.75 -40.24
N LEU A 397 9.56 -7.31 -38.97
CA LEU A 397 9.77 -5.93 -38.59
C LEU A 397 10.57 -5.88 -37.28
N ALA A 398 11.42 -4.85 -37.10
CA ALA A 398 12.13 -4.58 -35.86
C ALA A 398 11.24 -3.79 -34.88
N ILE A 399 11.53 -3.88 -33.58
CA ILE A 399 10.73 -3.21 -32.55
C ILE A 399 10.77 -1.68 -32.68
N GLU A 400 11.91 -1.16 -33.09
CA GLU A 400 12.17 0.27 -33.24
C GLU A 400 11.29 0.90 -34.36
N GLU A 401 10.89 0.09 -35.34
CA GLU A 401 10.11 0.54 -36.49
C GLU A 401 8.59 0.52 -36.27
N CYS A 402 8.13 0.00 -35.14
CA CYS A 402 6.70 -0.07 -34.79
C CYS A 402 6.40 0.33 -33.34
N MET A 403 7.26 1.17 -32.74
CA MET A 403 7.13 1.55 -31.33
C MET A 403 5.82 2.27 -31.04
N SER A 404 5.37 3.18 -31.91
CA SER A 404 4.11 3.90 -31.73
C SER A 404 2.89 2.97 -31.77
N GLU A 405 2.93 1.97 -32.65
CA GLU A 405 1.89 0.96 -32.78
C GLU A 405 1.86 0.04 -31.54
N LEU A 406 3.03 -0.32 -31.01
CA LEU A 406 3.14 -1.11 -29.78
C LEU A 406 2.62 -0.36 -28.55
N ILE A 407 2.89 0.96 -28.44
CA ILE A 407 2.33 1.81 -27.40
C ILE A 407 0.80 1.81 -27.50
N SER A 408 0.27 2.11 -28.69
CA SER A 408 -1.18 2.18 -28.95
C SER A 408 -1.86 0.83 -28.68
N LEU A 409 -1.27 -0.29 -29.10
CA LEU A 409 -1.76 -1.64 -28.82
C LEU A 409 -1.81 -1.91 -27.31
N THR A 410 -0.70 -1.62 -26.61
CA THR A 410 -0.61 -1.87 -25.17
C THR A 410 -1.68 -1.09 -24.41
N LEU A 411 -1.85 0.20 -24.72
CA LEU A 411 -2.84 1.05 -24.07
C LEU A 411 -4.28 0.65 -24.43
N SER A 412 -4.55 0.24 -25.69
CA SER A 412 -5.90 -0.17 -26.14
C SER A 412 -6.44 -1.36 -25.32
N CYS A 413 -5.57 -2.25 -24.87
CA CYS A 413 -5.95 -3.40 -24.04
C CYS A 413 -6.47 -2.99 -22.64
N PHE A 414 -6.22 -1.77 -22.17
CA PHE A 414 -6.71 -1.28 -20.88
C PHE A 414 -8.14 -0.71 -20.95
N LYS A 415 -8.71 -0.54 -22.13
CA LYS A 415 -10.10 -0.10 -22.31
C LYS A 415 -11.12 -1.14 -21.83
N GLN A 416 -10.78 -2.41 -21.84
CA GLN A 416 -11.70 -3.51 -21.56
C GLN A 416 -11.76 -3.83 -20.07
N LYS A 417 -12.95 -3.76 -19.46
CA LYS A 417 -13.15 -4.09 -18.04
C LYS A 417 -12.98 -5.59 -17.72
N ASN A 418 -13.22 -6.49 -18.68
CA ASN A 418 -13.13 -7.95 -18.49
C ASN A 418 -11.85 -8.50 -19.12
N LYS A 419 -10.72 -8.32 -18.45
CA LYS A 419 -9.45 -8.87 -18.91
C LYS A 419 -9.33 -10.34 -18.53
N LYS A 420 -9.06 -11.19 -19.50
CA LYS A 420 -8.69 -12.57 -19.23
C LYS A 420 -7.34 -12.60 -18.52
N SER A 421 -7.21 -13.46 -17.52
CA SER A 421 -5.94 -13.67 -16.79
C SER A 421 -4.75 -13.95 -17.73
N SER A 422 -5.02 -14.55 -18.89
CA SER A 422 -4.00 -14.91 -19.89
C SER A 422 -3.25 -13.73 -20.51
N ILE A 423 -3.79 -12.48 -20.47
CA ILE A 423 -3.13 -11.32 -21.07
C ILE A 423 -2.31 -10.49 -20.07
N LYS A 424 -2.39 -10.79 -18.77
CA LYS A 424 -1.65 -10.00 -17.76
C LYS A 424 -0.15 -10.04 -18.03
N ARG A 425 0.44 -11.23 -18.16
CA ARG A 425 1.88 -11.39 -18.41
C ARG A 425 2.34 -10.76 -19.73
N PRO A 426 1.68 -10.99 -20.89
CA PRO A 426 1.94 -10.25 -22.12
C PRO A 426 1.96 -8.74 -21.97
N LEU A 427 0.96 -8.17 -21.28
CA LEU A 427 0.90 -6.71 -21.03
C LEU A 427 2.02 -6.22 -20.13
N GLN A 428 2.40 -6.95 -19.10
CA GLN A 428 3.52 -6.60 -18.22
C GLN A 428 4.84 -6.48 -18.99
N VAL A 429 5.14 -7.41 -19.89
CA VAL A 429 6.34 -7.37 -20.73
C VAL A 429 6.34 -6.13 -21.63
N LEU A 430 5.20 -5.82 -22.24
CA LEU A 430 5.04 -4.61 -23.07
C LEU A 430 5.09 -3.32 -22.23
N ILE A 431 4.45 -3.28 -21.06
CA ILE A 431 4.57 -2.14 -20.14
C ILE A 431 6.04 -1.86 -19.85
N ARG A 432 6.80 -2.90 -19.47
CA ARG A 432 8.19 -2.75 -19.06
C ARG A 432 9.07 -2.26 -20.21
N ARG A 433 9.00 -2.93 -21.37
CA ARG A 433 9.88 -2.64 -22.51
C ARG A 433 9.42 -1.44 -23.33
N VAL A 434 8.11 -1.31 -23.56
CA VAL A 434 7.55 -0.31 -24.49
C VAL A 434 7.12 0.95 -23.76
N LEU A 435 6.26 0.86 -22.74
CA LEU A 435 5.74 2.05 -22.05
C LEU A 435 6.77 2.69 -21.13
N GLN A 436 7.48 1.89 -20.32
CA GLN A 436 8.53 2.40 -19.41
C GLN A 436 9.86 2.64 -20.13
N ALA A 437 10.02 2.19 -21.37
CA ALA A 437 11.25 2.28 -22.16
C ALA A 437 12.49 1.71 -21.42
N ARG A 438 12.31 0.63 -20.64
CA ARG A 438 13.40 0.03 -19.87
C ARG A 438 14.37 -0.74 -20.75
N SER A 439 15.61 -0.87 -20.26
CA SER A 439 16.66 -1.59 -20.97
C SER A 439 16.33 -3.07 -21.14
N ILE A 440 17.03 -3.72 -22.07
CA ILE A 440 16.89 -5.18 -22.26
C ILE A 440 17.32 -5.92 -21.00
N SER A 441 18.39 -5.48 -20.32
CA SER A 441 18.86 -6.07 -19.07
C SER A 441 17.80 -6.01 -17.96
N ASP A 442 17.14 -4.85 -17.77
CA ASP A 442 16.09 -4.69 -16.79
C ASP A 442 14.90 -5.63 -17.04
N CYS A 443 14.53 -5.78 -18.32
CA CYS A 443 13.43 -6.69 -18.70
C CYS A 443 13.82 -8.16 -18.50
N VAL A 444 15.03 -8.52 -18.85
CA VAL A 444 15.56 -9.89 -18.68
C VAL A 444 15.57 -10.26 -17.19
N GLU A 445 16.04 -9.36 -16.34
CA GLU A 445 16.09 -9.56 -14.88
C GLU A 445 14.68 -9.69 -14.27
N GLU A 446 13.77 -8.74 -14.55
CA GLU A 446 12.42 -8.75 -13.95
C GLU A 446 11.61 -9.99 -14.33
N PHE A 447 11.77 -10.47 -15.56
CA PHE A 447 10.98 -11.60 -16.07
C PHE A 447 11.70 -12.94 -16.05
N ASN A 448 12.96 -12.98 -15.60
CA ASN A 448 13.84 -14.16 -15.61
C ASN A 448 14.00 -14.77 -17.01
N PHE A 449 14.19 -13.92 -18.03
CA PHE A 449 14.46 -14.39 -19.39
C PHE A 449 15.93 -14.81 -19.55
N SER A 450 16.20 -15.70 -20.49
CA SER A 450 17.57 -16.19 -20.76
C SER A 450 18.46 -15.16 -21.49
N GLY A 451 17.90 -14.06 -21.98
CA GLY A 451 18.61 -12.97 -22.66
C GLY A 451 17.77 -12.25 -23.70
N LYS A 452 18.45 -11.42 -24.53
CA LYS A 452 17.80 -10.58 -25.56
C LYS A 452 16.90 -11.35 -26.53
N LYS A 453 17.35 -12.53 -27.01
CA LYS A 453 16.57 -13.32 -27.97
C LYS A 453 15.28 -13.86 -27.36
N ASP A 454 15.32 -14.24 -26.10
CA ASP A 454 14.18 -14.75 -25.36
C ASP A 454 13.17 -13.63 -25.08
N LEU A 455 13.64 -12.44 -24.67
CA LEU A 455 12.81 -11.26 -24.55
C LEU A 455 12.11 -10.90 -25.88
N ASP A 456 12.84 -10.87 -27.02
CA ASP A 456 12.26 -10.56 -28.34
C ASP A 456 11.18 -11.57 -28.72
N LYS A 457 11.40 -12.86 -28.48
CA LYS A 457 10.40 -13.90 -28.69
C LYS A 457 9.13 -13.64 -27.88
N HIS A 458 9.25 -13.37 -26.58
CA HIS A 458 8.09 -13.12 -25.72
C HIS A 458 7.36 -11.80 -26.06
N LEU A 459 8.08 -10.76 -26.52
CA LEU A 459 7.43 -9.54 -27.02
C LEU A 459 6.55 -9.81 -28.25
N ARG A 460 7.03 -10.61 -29.21
CA ARG A 460 6.28 -10.98 -30.41
C ARG A 460 5.08 -11.87 -30.09
N GLU A 461 5.25 -12.85 -29.22
CA GLU A 461 4.16 -13.70 -28.71
C GLU A 461 3.12 -12.86 -27.95
N ALA A 462 3.55 -11.89 -27.15
CA ALA A 462 2.65 -10.96 -26.46
C ALA A 462 1.80 -10.17 -27.45
N VAL A 463 2.40 -9.61 -28.50
CA VAL A 463 1.68 -8.87 -29.53
C VAL A 463 0.68 -9.77 -30.26
N GLN A 464 1.08 -11.00 -30.63
CA GLN A 464 0.18 -11.95 -31.27
C GLN A 464 -1.06 -12.25 -30.41
N VAL A 465 -0.86 -12.57 -29.13
CA VAL A 465 -1.94 -12.84 -28.16
C VAL A 465 -2.91 -11.66 -28.06
N LEU A 466 -2.36 -10.42 -28.03
CA LEU A 466 -3.20 -9.22 -27.92
C LEU A 466 -3.98 -8.93 -29.21
N LEU A 467 -3.39 -9.14 -30.39
CA LEU A 467 -4.08 -8.99 -31.69
C LEU A 467 -5.22 -10.00 -31.84
N GLU A 468 -5.02 -11.25 -31.44
CA GLU A 468 -6.07 -12.27 -31.44
C GLU A 468 -7.27 -11.89 -30.57
N GLN A 469 -7.00 -11.24 -29.42
CA GLN A 469 -8.07 -10.74 -28.56
C GLN A 469 -8.85 -9.57 -29.17
N LEU A 470 -8.17 -8.63 -29.81
CA LEU A 470 -8.82 -7.51 -30.47
C LEU A 470 -9.67 -7.95 -31.68
N SER A 471 -9.28 -9.04 -32.32
CA SER A 471 -10.00 -9.62 -33.49
C SER A 471 -11.22 -10.49 -33.13
N SER A 472 -11.46 -10.75 -31.83
CA SER A 472 -12.62 -11.55 -31.40
C SER A 472 -13.92 -10.76 -31.54
N PRO A 473 -14.97 -11.31 -32.20
CA PRO A 473 -16.17 -10.56 -32.64
C PRO A 473 -17.09 -10.04 -31.52
N LYS A 474 -16.69 -10.06 -30.27
CA LYS A 474 -17.41 -9.46 -29.14
C LYS A 474 -17.04 -8.02 -28.86
N ILE A 475 -16.22 -7.35 -29.71
CA ILE A 475 -15.52 -6.11 -29.37
C ILE A 475 -15.65 -5.01 -30.45
N LEU A 476 -16.29 -5.28 -31.57
CA LEU A 476 -16.63 -4.28 -32.62
C LEU A 476 -17.98 -3.61 -32.35
#